data_430aae8b7e1039ed7187da5fecebdd14
#
_entry.id   430aae8b7e1039ed7187da5fecebdd14
#
_cell.length_a   1.000
_cell.length_b   1.000
_cell.length_c   1.000
_cell.angle_alpha   90.00
_cell.angle_beta   90.00
_cell.angle_gamma   90.00
#
_symmetry.space_group_name_H-M   'P 1'
#
loop_
_entity.id
_entity.type
_entity.pdbx_description
1 polymer ?
#
loop_
_entity_poly.entity_id
_entity_poly.type
_entity_poly.pdbx_seq_one_letter_code
_entity_poly.pdbx_strand_id
1 'polypeptide(L)'
;MAAVRVFCVLLVVATIAARRTAGGAPATSDTGDQALPAVTAPPESAHLDPFYKKYIEADGFPIVASAGVSDYALREAAYLAHMMLANRPDVRRAMVQSGSRLCIMAHNEFTTDLPEFAWLAKQKEQDFPDLAAKDYWDARARGCGGDEEHAHCSCGEENLLGYEGDPYAAENILIHEFAHNIHLRGVVRIDTTFDPRLKEAFKQAMAAGLWKGKYASVNHHEYFAEGVQSWFDNNRENDHDHNHVNTRAELIEYDPALADFCREVFGDTQLTYTKPVTRLKDHLSGYDPAQAPKFVWPERLHEAKRQIRRHAEARGRVKADQPATGAPAKGT
;
A
#
# COMPACT_ATOMS: atom_id res chain seq x y z
N MET A 1 -55.30 -19.88 -14.63
CA MET A 1 -55.38 -18.85 -15.69
C MET A 1 -54.94 -17.54 -15.06
N ALA A 2 -53.67 -17.18 -15.23
CA ALA A 2 -53.10 -15.93 -14.73
C ALA A 2 -52.57 -15.15 -15.94
N ALA A 3 -53.09 -13.93 -16.09
CA ALA A 3 -52.85 -13.06 -17.23
C ALA A 3 -51.46 -12.41 -17.16
N VAL A 4 -50.71 -12.55 -18.25
CA VAL A 4 -49.48 -11.85 -18.52
C VAL A 4 -49.80 -10.42 -18.93
N ARG A 5 -49.32 -9.43 -18.16
CA ARG A 5 -49.33 -8.01 -18.57
C ARG A 5 -47.98 -7.63 -19.12
N VAL A 6 -47.92 -7.37 -20.42
CA VAL A 6 -46.81 -6.77 -21.14
C VAL A 6 -46.85 -5.26 -20.92
N PHE A 7 -45.81 -4.66 -20.37
CA PHE A 7 -45.60 -3.21 -20.34
C PHE A 7 -44.67 -2.82 -21.45
N CYS A 8 -45.22 -2.13 -22.46
CA CYS A 8 -44.43 -1.37 -23.44
C CYS A 8 -43.90 -0.08 -22.79
N VAL A 9 -42.57 0.12 -22.79
CA VAL A 9 -41.95 1.38 -22.42
C VAL A 9 -41.63 2.13 -23.71
N LEU A 10 -42.25 3.30 -23.91
CA LEU A 10 -41.97 4.23 -24.98
C LEU A 10 -40.59 4.89 -24.76
N LEU A 11 -39.74 4.80 -25.76
CA LEU A 11 -38.49 5.54 -25.84
C LEU A 11 -38.78 6.96 -26.30
N VAL A 12 -38.59 7.94 -25.41
CA VAL A 12 -38.57 9.35 -25.80
C VAL A 12 -37.11 9.77 -26.04
N VAL A 13 -36.77 9.97 -27.30
CA VAL A 13 -35.47 10.53 -27.71
C VAL A 13 -35.55 12.05 -27.59
N ALA A 14 -34.90 12.61 -26.58
CA ALA A 14 -34.69 14.06 -26.49
C ALA A 14 -33.34 14.41 -27.10
N THR A 15 -33.37 15.04 -28.26
CA THR A 15 -32.22 15.69 -28.90
C THR A 15 -31.85 16.96 -28.15
N ILE A 16 -30.73 16.94 -27.40
CA ILE A 16 -30.13 18.14 -26.81
C ILE A 16 -29.04 18.64 -27.75
N ALA A 17 -29.30 19.82 -28.35
CA ALA A 17 -28.34 20.55 -29.16
C ALA A 17 -27.16 21.03 -28.28
N ALA A 18 -25.96 20.57 -28.57
CA ALA A 18 -24.74 21.03 -27.92
C ALA A 18 -24.38 22.47 -28.38
N ARG A 19 -24.50 23.43 -27.47
CA ARG A 19 -23.83 24.73 -27.63
C ARG A 19 -22.35 24.55 -27.27
N ARG A 20 -21.49 24.66 -28.28
CA ARG A 20 -20.03 24.86 -28.09
C ARG A 20 -19.83 26.26 -27.51
N THR A 21 -19.34 26.31 -26.27
CA THR A 21 -18.66 27.50 -25.73
C THR A 21 -17.17 27.32 -25.91
N ALA A 22 -16.57 28.35 -26.50
CA ALA A 22 -15.15 28.39 -26.84
C ALA A 22 -14.26 28.52 -25.59
N GLY A 23 -13.12 27.86 -25.64
CA GLY A 23 -11.84 28.34 -25.16
C GLY A 23 -11.72 28.65 -23.65
N GLY A 24 -11.57 27.63 -22.81
CA GLY A 24 -10.81 27.76 -21.59
C GLY A 24 -9.39 27.26 -21.88
N ALA A 25 -8.38 28.10 -21.68
CA ALA A 25 -6.97 27.68 -21.67
C ALA A 25 -6.76 26.55 -20.65
N PRO A 26 -5.88 25.57 -20.91
CA PRO A 26 -5.57 24.56 -19.90
C PRO A 26 -5.04 25.29 -18.67
N ALA A 27 -5.67 25.08 -17.54
CA ALA A 27 -5.10 25.45 -16.26
C ALA A 27 -3.76 24.73 -16.16
N THR A 28 -2.67 25.46 -16.25
CA THR A 28 -1.36 25.00 -15.83
C THR A 28 -1.53 24.62 -14.37
N SER A 29 -1.54 23.32 -14.07
CA SER A 29 -1.39 22.85 -12.71
C SER A 29 0.01 23.29 -12.29
N ASP A 30 0.05 24.43 -11.63
CA ASP A 30 1.19 24.84 -10.81
C ASP A 30 1.26 23.80 -9.67
N THR A 31 1.94 22.70 -9.93
CA THR A 31 2.45 21.82 -8.89
C THR A 31 3.65 22.53 -8.28
N GLY A 32 3.36 23.74 -7.76
CA GLY A 32 4.32 24.51 -7.00
C GLY A 32 4.91 23.61 -5.95
N ASP A 33 6.21 23.60 -5.93
CA ASP A 33 7.13 22.99 -4.96
C ASP A 33 6.71 23.42 -3.54
N GLN A 34 5.64 22.82 -3.04
CA GLN A 34 5.16 23.05 -1.68
C GLN A 34 6.06 22.21 -0.79
N ALA A 35 7.10 22.84 -0.25
CA ALA A 35 8.02 22.22 0.67
C ALA A 35 7.24 21.47 1.76
N LEU A 36 7.48 20.17 1.89
CA LEU A 36 6.86 19.37 2.94
C LEU A 36 7.14 20.00 4.32
N PRO A 37 6.18 19.92 5.25
CA PRO A 37 6.39 20.40 6.61
C PRO A 37 7.64 19.78 7.25
N ALA A 38 8.24 20.47 8.19
CA ALA A 38 9.35 19.93 8.97
C ALA A 38 8.86 18.80 9.88
N VAL A 39 9.72 17.79 10.09
CA VAL A 39 9.50 16.80 11.16
C VAL A 39 9.63 17.48 12.50
N THR A 40 8.64 17.31 13.36
CA THR A 40 8.54 17.94 14.71
C THR A 40 8.25 16.90 15.77
N ALA A 41 8.21 17.31 17.03
CA ALA A 41 7.54 16.54 18.08
C ALA A 41 6.02 16.52 17.84
N PRO A 42 5.32 15.43 18.22
CA PRO A 42 3.88 15.38 18.14
C PRO A 42 3.23 16.56 18.89
N PRO A 43 2.21 17.24 18.31
CA PRO A 43 1.48 18.25 19.02
C PRO A 43 0.63 17.61 20.14
N GLU A 44 0.49 18.27 21.28
CA GLU A 44 -0.30 17.76 22.40
C GLU A 44 -1.75 17.44 22.01
N SER A 45 -2.33 18.21 21.09
CA SER A 45 -3.67 18.02 20.57
C SER A 45 -3.87 16.72 19.79
N ALA A 46 -2.80 16.06 19.36
CA ALA A 46 -2.88 14.78 18.67
C ALA A 46 -3.10 13.60 19.63
N HIS A 47 -2.93 13.78 20.94
CA HIS A 47 -3.14 12.77 21.99
C HIS A 47 -2.50 11.41 21.66
N LEU A 48 -1.26 11.44 21.15
CA LEU A 48 -0.54 10.23 20.73
C LEU A 48 0.10 9.51 21.92
N ASP A 49 0.32 8.21 21.75
CA ASP A 49 1.10 7.42 22.72
C ASP A 49 2.50 8.04 22.89
N PRO A 50 3.05 8.08 24.12
CA PRO A 50 4.40 8.59 24.39
C PRO A 50 5.53 7.88 23.65
N PHE A 51 5.28 6.72 23.02
CA PHE A 51 6.19 6.04 22.12
C PHE A 51 6.59 6.93 20.95
N TYR A 52 5.64 7.71 20.40
CA TYR A 52 5.88 8.60 19.27
C TYR A 52 6.62 9.85 19.71
N LYS A 53 7.72 10.15 19.02
CA LYS A 53 8.57 11.31 19.26
C LYS A 53 8.70 12.21 18.03
N LYS A 54 8.28 11.69 16.87
CA LYS A 54 8.36 12.38 15.58
C LYS A 54 7.00 12.42 14.92
N TYR A 55 6.73 13.54 14.28
CA TYR A 55 5.46 13.85 13.64
C TYR A 55 5.68 14.69 12.39
N ILE A 56 4.95 14.39 11.32
CA ILE A 56 4.82 15.22 10.12
C ILE A 56 3.40 15.05 9.58
N GLU A 57 2.94 16.01 8.80
CA GLU A 57 1.64 15.92 8.12
C GLU A 57 1.81 15.93 6.61
N ALA A 58 1.02 15.12 5.91
CA ALA A 58 0.77 15.22 4.48
C ALA A 58 -0.59 15.89 4.27
N ASP A 59 -0.62 17.22 4.14
CA ASP A 59 -1.84 18.04 4.04
C ASP A 59 -2.86 17.74 5.15
N GLY A 60 -2.42 17.67 6.40
CA GLY A 60 -3.23 17.35 7.56
C GLY A 60 -3.43 15.85 7.82
N PHE A 61 -2.91 14.95 6.98
CA PHE A 61 -2.87 13.51 7.26
C PHE A 61 -1.66 13.18 8.16
N PRO A 62 -1.87 12.63 9.38
CA PRO A 62 -0.80 12.47 10.36
C PRO A 62 0.10 11.25 10.05
N ILE A 63 1.40 11.46 10.19
CA ILE A 63 2.44 10.44 10.08
C ILE A 63 3.31 10.53 11.32
N VAL A 64 3.50 9.42 12.00
CA VAL A 64 4.13 9.35 13.31
C VAL A 64 5.23 8.31 13.36
N ALA A 65 6.22 8.54 14.23
CA ALA A 65 7.30 7.58 14.44
C ALA A 65 7.94 7.72 15.82
N SER A 66 8.67 6.68 16.24
CA SER A 66 9.55 6.73 17.39
C SER A 66 10.74 7.69 17.16
N ALA A 67 11.53 7.91 18.19
CA ALA A 67 12.79 8.66 18.06
C ALA A 67 13.82 7.95 17.16
N GLY A 68 13.71 6.62 17.01
CA GLY A 68 14.67 5.80 16.26
C GLY A 68 14.57 5.92 14.75
N VAL A 69 13.44 6.36 14.22
CA VAL A 69 13.19 6.47 12.78
C VAL A 69 13.91 7.70 12.19
N SER A 70 14.46 7.56 10.99
CA SER A 70 15.06 8.67 10.24
C SER A 70 14.01 9.73 9.87
N ASP A 71 14.34 11.02 10.01
CA ASP A 71 13.47 12.10 9.54
C ASP A 71 13.22 12.04 8.03
N TYR A 72 14.17 11.51 7.27
CA TYR A 72 13.99 11.30 5.83
C TYR A 72 12.91 10.27 5.52
N ALA A 73 12.74 9.23 6.37
CA ALA A 73 11.68 8.25 6.19
C ALA A 73 10.28 8.89 6.38
N LEU A 74 10.13 9.77 7.37
CA LEU A 74 8.88 10.51 7.55
C LEU A 74 8.60 11.45 6.38
N ARG A 75 9.64 12.13 5.85
CA ARG A 75 9.51 13.02 4.69
C ARG A 75 9.14 12.25 3.43
N GLU A 76 9.75 11.08 3.20
CA GLU A 76 9.39 10.20 2.08
C GLU A 76 7.96 9.71 2.19
N ALA A 77 7.55 9.26 3.37
CA ALA A 77 6.17 8.84 3.63
C ALA A 77 5.16 9.98 3.40
N ALA A 78 5.49 11.20 3.85
CA ALA A 78 4.65 12.37 3.63
C ALA A 78 4.56 12.74 2.14
N TYR A 79 5.66 12.66 1.41
CA TYR A 79 5.68 12.87 -0.03
C TYR A 79 4.76 11.87 -0.76
N LEU A 80 4.89 10.57 -0.46
CA LEU A 80 4.06 9.54 -1.09
C LEU A 80 2.58 9.71 -0.74
N ALA A 81 2.25 9.94 0.52
CA ALA A 81 0.87 10.16 0.96
C ALA A 81 0.25 11.42 0.32
N HIS A 82 1.02 12.53 0.24
CA HIS A 82 0.61 13.73 -0.46
C HIS A 82 0.30 13.44 -1.93
N MET A 83 1.23 12.80 -2.65
CA MET A 83 1.09 12.50 -4.07
C MET A 83 -0.07 11.54 -4.38
N MET A 84 -0.24 10.49 -3.57
CA MET A 84 -1.35 9.54 -3.73
C MET A 84 -2.72 10.20 -3.53
N LEU A 85 -2.82 11.18 -2.64
CA LEU A 85 -4.07 11.85 -2.29
C LEU A 85 -4.21 13.27 -2.89
N ALA A 86 -3.31 13.68 -3.79
CA ALA A 86 -3.29 15.02 -4.37
C ALA A 86 -4.63 15.43 -5.00
N ASN A 87 -5.28 14.50 -5.71
CA ASN A 87 -6.54 14.74 -6.40
C ASN A 87 -7.78 14.42 -5.53
N ARG A 88 -7.60 13.95 -4.30
CA ARG A 88 -8.68 13.49 -3.43
C ARG A 88 -8.62 14.07 -2.01
N PRO A 89 -8.69 15.40 -1.88
CA PRO A 89 -8.74 16.04 -0.55
C PRO A 89 -9.98 15.64 0.26
N ASP A 90 -11.05 15.19 -0.38
CA ASP A 90 -12.24 14.60 0.24
C ASP A 90 -11.94 13.26 0.93
N VAL A 91 -11.25 12.35 0.24
CA VAL A 91 -10.80 11.05 0.79
C VAL A 91 -9.85 11.29 1.96
N ARG A 92 -8.85 12.17 1.80
CA ARG A 92 -7.91 12.52 2.85
C ARG A 92 -8.63 13.03 4.12
N ARG A 93 -9.59 13.95 3.97
CA ARG A 93 -10.40 14.42 5.11
C ARG A 93 -11.19 13.30 5.78
N ALA A 94 -11.78 12.39 4.99
CA ALA A 94 -12.50 11.23 5.54
C ALA A 94 -11.59 10.31 6.33
N MET A 95 -10.37 10.05 5.83
CA MET A 95 -9.35 9.28 6.54
C MET A 95 -8.98 9.93 7.88
N VAL A 96 -8.66 11.22 7.88
CA VAL A 96 -8.33 11.99 9.11
C VAL A 96 -9.50 11.92 10.11
N GLN A 97 -10.72 12.16 9.66
CA GLN A 97 -11.93 12.06 10.49
C GLN A 97 -12.18 10.66 11.04
N SER A 98 -11.70 9.64 10.35
CA SER A 98 -11.80 8.25 10.82
C SER A 98 -10.71 7.87 11.85
N GLY A 99 -9.83 8.81 12.21
CA GLY A 99 -8.69 8.56 13.09
C GLY A 99 -7.52 7.85 12.39
N SER A 100 -7.52 7.79 11.05
CA SER A 100 -6.44 7.14 10.30
C SER A 100 -5.12 7.90 10.44
N ARG A 101 -4.02 7.15 10.57
CA ARG A 101 -2.64 7.66 10.54
C ARG A 101 -1.68 6.60 10.05
N LEU A 102 -0.50 7.06 9.62
CA LEU A 102 0.60 6.20 9.22
C LEU A 102 1.65 6.14 10.32
N CYS A 103 2.03 4.93 10.72
CA CYS A 103 3.00 4.64 11.76
C CYS A 103 4.27 4.07 11.13
N ILE A 104 5.38 4.81 11.17
CA ILE A 104 6.66 4.35 10.60
C ILE A 104 7.46 3.61 11.68
N MET A 105 7.90 2.39 11.35
CA MET A 105 8.79 1.59 12.20
C MET A 105 10.25 1.89 11.87
N ALA A 106 11.10 2.02 12.89
CA ALA A 106 12.54 1.95 12.68
C ALA A 106 12.95 0.57 12.17
N HIS A 107 14.11 0.48 11.51
CA HIS A 107 14.64 -0.79 10.98
C HIS A 107 14.83 -1.89 12.05
N ASN A 108 14.86 -1.55 13.32
CA ASN A 108 14.99 -2.47 14.46
C ASN A 108 13.71 -2.54 15.33
N GLU A 109 12.63 -1.89 14.92
CA GLU A 109 11.29 -2.02 15.51
C GLU A 109 10.42 -2.93 14.63
N PHE A 110 9.44 -3.58 15.23
CA PHE A 110 8.58 -4.56 14.55
C PHE A 110 7.11 -4.25 14.81
N THR A 111 6.23 -4.88 14.04
CA THR A 111 4.79 -4.60 14.04
C THR A 111 4.20 -4.47 15.45
N THR A 112 4.51 -5.40 16.36
CA THR A 112 3.94 -5.40 17.71
C THR A 112 4.61 -4.43 18.69
N ASP A 113 5.66 -3.73 18.28
CA ASP A 113 6.28 -2.67 19.06
C ASP A 113 5.53 -1.34 18.90
N LEU A 114 4.74 -1.21 17.83
CA LEU A 114 3.87 -0.06 17.62
C LEU A 114 2.64 -0.13 18.55
N PRO A 115 2.28 0.94 19.27
CA PRO A 115 1.14 0.96 20.19
C PRO A 115 -0.18 0.47 19.56
N GLU A 116 -0.45 0.86 18.32
CA GLU A 116 -1.67 0.52 17.58
C GLU A 116 -1.77 -0.97 17.23
N PHE A 117 -0.65 -1.66 17.16
CA PHE A 117 -0.54 -3.07 16.79
C PHE A 117 -0.10 -3.96 17.95
N ALA A 118 0.14 -3.41 19.15
CA ALA A 118 0.62 -4.16 20.33
C ALA A 118 -0.34 -5.28 20.76
N TRP A 119 -1.63 -5.17 20.45
CA TRP A 119 -2.62 -6.20 20.72
C TRP A 119 -2.36 -7.51 19.96
N LEU A 120 -1.73 -7.44 18.78
CA LEU A 120 -1.34 -8.59 17.97
C LEU A 120 -0.37 -9.53 18.73
N ALA A 121 0.44 -9.02 19.65
CA ALA A 121 1.33 -9.82 20.47
C ALA A 121 0.60 -10.86 21.35
N LYS A 122 -0.71 -10.73 21.51
CA LYS A 122 -1.58 -11.65 22.26
C LYS A 122 -2.46 -12.51 21.35
N GLN A 123 -2.50 -12.22 20.06
CA GLN A 123 -3.36 -12.90 19.09
C GLN A 123 -2.62 -14.06 18.42
N LYS A 124 -2.86 -15.27 18.91
CA LYS A 124 -2.30 -16.49 18.30
C LYS A 124 -2.90 -16.76 16.93
N GLU A 125 -2.05 -17.11 15.98
CA GLU A 125 -2.45 -17.58 14.68
C GLU A 125 -2.67 -19.09 14.69
N GLN A 126 -3.82 -19.54 14.18
CA GLN A 126 -4.24 -20.95 14.23
C GLN A 126 -3.33 -21.88 13.44
N ASP A 127 -2.81 -21.40 12.30
CA ASP A 127 -1.88 -22.16 11.44
C ASP A 127 -0.48 -22.31 12.07
N PHE A 128 -0.17 -21.54 13.14
CA PHE A 128 1.13 -21.49 13.81
C PHE A 128 1.01 -21.60 15.35
N PRO A 129 0.39 -22.68 15.88
CA PRO A 129 0.08 -22.80 17.30
C PRO A 129 1.31 -22.80 18.21
N ASP A 130 2.45 -23.22 17.69
CA ASP A 130 3.72 -23.33 18.43
C ASP A 130 4.53 -22.04 18.44
N LEU A 131 4.18 -21.06 17.60
CA LEU A 131 4.84 -19.76 17.62
C LEU A 131 4.25 -18.84 18.70
N ALA A 132 5.12 -18.07 19.36
CA ALA A 132 4.66 -16.92 20.12
C ALA A 132 3.94 -15.94 19.19
N ALA A 133 2.79 -15.44 19.61
CA ALA A 133 2.00 -14.50 18.79
C ALA A 133 2.85 -13.29 18.35
N LYS A 134 3.63 -12.70 19.28
CA LYS A 134 4.55 -11.61 18.97
C LYS A 134 5.52 -11.96 17.83
N ASP A 135 6.15 -13.14 17.90
CA ASP A 135 7.15 -13.53 16.91
C ASP A 135 6.54 -13.84 15.55
N TYR A 136 5.33 -14.40 15.53
CA TYR A 136 4.57 -14.58 14.29
C TYR A 136 4.30 -13.24 13.61
N TRP A 137 3.67 -12.29 14.32
CA TRP A 137 3.27 -11.01 13.74
C TRP A 137 4.48 -10.14 13.35
N ASP A 138 5.54 -10.14 14.16
CA ASP A 138 6.77 -9.42 13.86
C ASP A 138 7.54 -10.02 12.66
N ALA A 139 7.45 -11.35 12.45
CA ALA A 139 8.12 -12.03 11.34
C ALA A 139 7.33 -11.98 10.03
N ARG A 140 6.00 -11.79 10.12
CA ARG A 140 5.09 -11.92 8.98
C ARG A 140 5.32 -10.82 7.94
N ALA A 141 5.42 -9.57 8.37
CA ALA A 141 5.49 -8.42 7.47
C ALA A 141 6.22 -7.22 8.11
N ARG A 142 6.66 -6.29 7.27
CA ARG A 142 7.22 -4.99 7.65
C ARG A 142 6.27 -3.84 7.31
N GLY A 143 5.00 -4.16 7.09
CA GLY A 143 3.90 -3.25 6.88
C GLY A 143 2.58 -3.91 7.25
N CYS A 144 1.61 -3.12 7.62
CA CYS A 144 0.23 -3.53 7.85
C CYS A 144 -0.70 -2.43 7.36
N GLY A 145 -1.70 -2.78 6.57
CA GLY A 145 -2.80 -1.89 6.22
C GLY A 145 -3.78 -1.73 7.36
N GLY A 146 -4.59 -0.70 7.30
CA GLY A 146 -5.76 -0.58 8.17
C GLY A 146 -6.93 -1.41 7.65
N ASP A 147 -7.91 -1.60 8.50
CA ASP A 147 -9.18 -2.26 8.17
C ASP A 147 -10.37 -1.46 8.69
N GLU A 148 -11.57 -2.05 8.66
CA GLU A 148 -12.79 -1.38 9.13
C GLU A 148 -12.75 -1.03 10.63
N GLU A 149 -12.05 -1.82 11.45
CA GLU A 149 -11.95 -1.68 12.90
C GLU A 149 -10.68 -0.91 13.30
N HIS A 150 -9.56 -1.17 12.60
CA HIS A 150 -8.24 -0.62 12.90
C HIS A 150 -7.85 0.44 11.87
N ALA A 151 -7.81 1.69 12.30
CA ALA A 151 -7.65 2.84 11.42
C ALA A 151 -6.21 3.11 10.95
N HIS A 152 -5.24 2.36 11.42
CA HIS A 152 -3.82 2.70 11.28
C HIS A 152 -3.14 1.79 10.26
N CYS A 153 -2.25 2.36 9.46
CA CYS A 153 -1.33 1.58 8.64
C CYS A 153 0.12 1.83 9.07
N SER A 154 1.00 0.92 8.70
CA SER A 154 2.41 1.00 9.06
C SER A 154 3.31 0.52 7.92
N CYS A 155 4.56 0.98 7.93
CA CYS A 155 5.64 0.43 7.12
C CYS A 155 6.99 0.63 7.81
N GLY A 156 8.01 -0.12 7.37
CA GLY A 156 9.36 0.03 7.86
C GLY A 156 10.14 1.13 7.12
N GLU A 157 10.99 1.87 7.85
CA GLU A 157 11.83 2.91 7.26
C GLU A 157 12.84 2.37 6.24
N GLU A 158 13.24 1.09 6.38
CA GLU A 158 14.16 0.44 5.46
C GLU A 158 13.63 0.38 4.04
N ASN A 159 12.31 0.19 3.88
CA ASN A 159 11.68 0.18 2.57
C ASN A 159 11.48 1.60 2.02
N LEU A 160 11.10 2.55 2.88
CA LEU A 160 10.95 3.95 2.51
C LEU A 160 12.24 4.59 2.01
N LEU A 161 13.39 4.15 2.51
CA LEU A 161 14.69 4.75 2.19
C LEU A 161 15.64 3.82 1.42
N GLY A 162 15.20 2.59 1.15
CA GLY A 162 15.95 1.60 0.37
C GLY A 162 17.21 1.11 1.09
N TYR A 163 17.11 0.76 2.38
CA TYR A 163 18.24 0.24 3.14
C TYR A 163 18.72 -1.11 2.58
N GLU A 164 20.02 -1.38 2.71
CA GLU A 164 20.53 -2.73 2.43
C GLU A 164 19.83 -3.76 3.32
N GLY A 165 19.36 -4.85 2.71
CA GLY A 165 18.64 -5.93 3.42
C GLY A 165 17.12 -5.73 3.53
N ASP A 166 16.56 -4.65 2.96
CA ASP A 166 15.11 -4.45 2.87
C ASP A 166 14.43 -5.69 2.26
N PRO A 167 13.48 -6.34 2.98
CA PRO A 167 12.78 -7.52 2.47
C PRO A 167 11.82 -7.22 1.31
N TYR A 168 11.49 -5.95 1.08
CA TYR A 168 10.63 -5.47 0.00
C TYR A 168 11.39 -4.60 -1.01
N ALA A 169 12.68 -4.86 -1.20
CA ALA A 169 13.54 -4.03 -2.05
C ALA A 169 13.08 -3.86 -3.51
N ALA A 170 12.16 -4.71 -3.99
CA ALA A 170 11.63 -4.64 -5.36
C ALA A 170 10.34 -3.79 -5.48
N GLU A 171 9.75 -3.38 -4.34
CA GLU A 171 8.50 -2.63 -4.26
C GLU A 171 8.54 -1.58 -3.14
N ASN A 172 7.54 -0.73 -3.06
CA ASN A 172 7.33 0.14 -1.89
C ASN A 172 6.07 -0.32 -1.16
N ILE A 173 6.27 -0.92 0.02
CA ILE A 173 5.18 -1.52 0.79
C ILE A 173 4.22 -0.46 1.36
N LEU A 174 4.66 0.80 1.54
CA LEU A 174 3.77 1.87 1.95
C LEU A 174 2.63 2.06 0.94
N ILE A 175 2.92 2.01 -0.37
CA ILE A 175 1.89 2.20 -1.41
C ILE A 175 0.80 1.12 -1.28
N HIS A 176 1.18 -0.12 -0.99
CA HIS A 176 0.25 -1.24 -0.75
C HIS A 176 -0.59 -1.02 0.52
N GLU A 177 0.06 -0.82 1.65
CA GLU A 177 -0.60 -0.70 2.96
C GLU A 177 -1.46 0.58 3.04
N PHE A 178 -1.00 1.66 2.43
CA PHE A 178 -1.76 2.90 2.38
C PHE A 178 -2.98 2.80 1.44
N ALA A 179 -2.91 1.97 0.40
CA ALA A 179 -4.07 1.69 -0.45
C ALA A 179 -5.22 1.05 0.35
N HIS A 180 -4.94 0.13 1.29
CA HIS A 180 -5.95 -0.39 2.20
C HIS A 180 -6.59 0.72 3.03
N ASN A 181 -5.80 1.62 3.61
CA ASN A 181 -6.33 2.75 4.38
C ASN A 181 -7.14 3.73 3.51
N ILE A 182 -6.66 4.07 2.32
CA ILE A 182 -7.40 4.91 1.37
C ILE A 182 -8.74 4.26 1.05
N HIS A 183 -8.78 2.97 0.77
CA HIS A 183 -10.01 2.22 0.49
C HIS A 183 -10.94 2.23 1.71
N LEU A 184 -10.49 1.64 2.84
CA LEU A 184 -11.36 1.26 3.96
C LEU A 184 -11.61 2.40 4.95
N ARG A 185 -10.73 3.39 5.01
CA ARG A 185 -10.86 4.54 5.94
C ARG A 185 -11.19 5.85 5.24
N GLY A 186 -11.07 5.89 3.93
CA GLY A 186 -11.32 7.06 3.09
C GLY A 186 -12.50 6.87 2.14
N VAL A 187 -12.30 6.12 1.06
CA VAL A 187 -13.25 6.00 -0.06
C VAL A 187 -14.60 5.47 0.38
N VAL A 188 -14.65 4.35 1.12
CA VAL A 188 -15.94 3.74 1.54
C VAL A 188 -16.76 4.63 2.48
N ARG A 189 -16.15 5.64 3.10
CA ARG A 189 -16.85 6.59 3.97
C ARG A 189 -17.56 7.70 3.21
N ILE A 190 -17.16 7.95 1.98
CA ILE A 190 -17.76 8.97 1.11
C ILE A 190 -18.55 8.35 -0.05
N ASP A 191 -18.22 7.12 -0.45
CA ASP A 191 -18.96 6.31 -1.41
C ASP A 191 -19.17 4.88 -0.90
N THR A 192 -20.30 4.62 -0.32
CA THR A 192 -20.67 3.28 0.21
C THR A 192 -20.89 2.23 -0.89
N THR A 193 -20.90 2.63 -2.16
CA THR A 193 -21.05 1.71 -3.29
C THR A 193 -19.71 1.20 -3.81
N PHE A 194 -18.60 1.83 -3.43
CA PHE A 194 -17.27 1.48 -3.94
C PHE A 194 -16.89 0.02 -3.62
N ASP A 195 -16.94 -0.39 -2.35
CA ASP A 195 -16.56 -1.74 -1.95
C ASP A 195 -17.45 -2.84 -2.54
N PRO A 196 -18.79 -2.72 -2.59
CA PRO A 196 -19.65 -3.65 -3.34
C PRO A 196 -19.28 -3.77 -4.83
N ARG A 197 -18.97 -2.65 -5.50
CA ARG A 197 -18.55 -2.65 -6.91
C ARG A 197 -17.19 -3.34 -7.08
N LEU A 198 -16.25 -3.06 -6.20
CA LEU A 198 -14.91 -3.69 -6.19
C LEU A 198 -15.01 -5.21 -5.96
N LYS A 199 -15.86 -5.66 -5.03
CA LYS A 199 -16.14 -7.08 -4.81
C LYS A 199 -16.68 -7.77 -6.06
N GLU A 200 -17.56 -7.11 -6.79
CA GLU A 200 -18.11 -7.68 -8.02
C GLU A 200 -17.05 -7.73 -9.13
N ALA A 201 -16.25 -6.67 -9.30
CA ALA A 201 -15.13 -6.67 -10.23
C ALA A 201 -14.11 -7.77 -9.91
N PHE A 202 -13.77 -7.95 -8.64
CA PHE A 202 -12.92 -9.06 -8.18
C PHE A 202 -13.48 -10.42 -8.57
N LYS A 203 -14.77 -10.69 -8.34
CA LYS A 203 -15.39 -11.96 -8.74
C LYS A 203 -15.32 -12.19 -10.25
N GLN A 204 -15.55 -11.14 -11.04
CA GLN A 204 -15.46 -11.21 -12.50
C GLN A 204 -14.04 -11.48 -12.97
N ALA A 205 -13.05 -10.82 -12.39
CA ALA A 205 -11.62 -11.08 -12.67
C ALA A 205 -11.24 -12.54 -12.35
N MET A 206 -11.67 -13.05 -11.18
CA MET A 206 -11.41 -14.44 -10.80
C MET A 206 -12.11 -15.43 -11.75
N ALA A 207 -13.36 -15.16 -12.16
CA ALA A 207 -14.10 -15.97 -13.12
C ALA A 207 -13.43 -15.98 -14.52
N ALA A 208 -12.83 -14.87 -14.91
CA ALA A 208 -12.04 -14.74 -16.15
C ALA A 208 -10.65 -15.40 -16.05
N GLY A 209 -10.25 -15.87 -14.87
CA GLY A 209 -8.95 -16.49 -14.63
C GLY A 209 -7.80 -15.50 -14.47
N LEU A 210 -8.08 -14.21 -14.33
CA LEU A 210 -7.07 -13.19 -14.02
C LEU A 210 -6.51 -13.42 -12.61
N TRP A 211 -5.24 -13.03 -12.40
CA TRP A 211 -4.54 -13.10 -11.10
C TRP A 211 -4.48 -14.49 -10.47
N LYS A 212 -4.77 -15.56 -11.23
CA LYS A 212 -4.84 -16.93 -10.71
C LYS A 212 -3.55 -17.33 -9.99
N GLY A 213 -3.70 -17.69 -8.70
CA GLY A 213 -2.58 -18.13 -7.86
C GLY A 213 -1.62 -16.99 -7.47
N LYS A 214 -2.01 -15.74 -7.66
CA LYS A 214 -1.25 -14.54 -7.29
C LYS A 214 -1.87 -13.86 -6.06
N TYR A 215 -1.12 -12.97 -5.41
CA TYR A 215 -1.56 -12.33 -4.17
C TYR A 215 -2.84 -11.51 -4.36
N ALA A 216 -2.98 -10.84 -5.49
CA ALA A 216 -4.21 -10.15 -5.89
C ALA A 216 -5.46 -11.07 -5.92
N SER A 217 -5.31 -12.40 -5.94
CA SER A 217 -6.44 -13.35 -5.90
C SER A 217 -6.88 -13.75 -4.49
N VAL A 218 -6.25 -13.24 -3.43
CA VAL A 218 -6.54 -13.61 -2.04
C VAL A 218 -7.92 -13.11 -1.62
N ASN A 219 -8.20 -11.84 -1.85
CA ASN A 219 -9.48 -11.18 -1.61
C ASN A 219 -9.54 -9.85 -2.37
N HIS A 220 -10.69 -9.17 -2.34
CA HIS A 220 -10.86 -7.91 -3.08
C HIS A 220 -10.07 -6.72 -2.50
N HIS A 221 -9.67 -6.77 -1.24
CA HIS A 221 -8.82 -5.73 -0.66
C HIS A 221 -7.39 -5.83 -1.20
N GLU A 222 -6.84 -7.06 -1.23
CA GLU A 222 -5.51 -7.31 -1.83
C GLU A 222 -5.54 -7.06 -3.34
N TYR A 223 -6.63 -7.44 -4.02
CA TYR A 223 -6.84 -7.13 -5.43
C TYR A 223 -6.72 -5.64 -5.72
N PHE A 224 -7.34 -4.80 -4.89
CA PHE A 224 -7.24 -3.34 -5.03
C PHE A 224 -5.83 -2.85 -4.72
N ALA A 225 -5.21 -3.29 -3.62
CA ALA A 225 -3.88 -2.83 -3.21
C ALA A 225 -2.79 -3.20 -4.24
N GLU A 226 -2.83 -4.41 -4.80
CA GLU A 226 -1.97 -4.85 -5.90
C GLU A 226 -2.18 -4.02 -7.17
N GLY A 227 -3.44 -3.71 -7.49
CA GLY A 227 -3.77 -2.80 -8.59
C GLY A 227 -3.21 -1.41 -8.36
N VAL A 228 -3.27 -0.89 -7.14
CA VAL A 228 -2.70 0.41 -6.78
C VAL A 228 -1.17 0.42 -6.92
N GLN A 229 -0.48 -0.65 -6.49
CA GLN A 229 0.96 -0.75 -6.72
C GLN A 229 1.29 -0.67 -8.22
N SER A 230 0.60 -1.45 -9.05
CA SER A 230 0.79 -1.40 -10.51
C SER A 230 0.39 -0.04 -11.11
N TRP A 231 -0.64 0.64 -10.56
CA TRP A 231 -1.05 1.99 -10.98
C TRP A 231 0.04 3.04 -10.80
N PHE A 232 0.90 2.86 -9.80
CA PHE A 232 2.05 3.72 -9.52
C PHE A 232 3.39 3.17 -10.03
N ASP A 233 3.39 2.16 -10.91
CA ASP A 233 4.56 1.47 -11.47
C ASP A 233 5.51 0.94 -10.38
N ASN A 234 4.93 0.32 -9.35
CA ASN A 234 5.63 -0.05 -8.12
C ASN A 234 5.46 -1.51 -7.70
N ASN A 235 4.79 -2.33 -8.49
CA ASN A 235 4.58 -3.72 -8.09
C ASN A 235 5.81 -4.59 -8.42
N ARG A 236 5.91 -5.75 -7.78
CA ARG A 236 6.84 -6.82 -8.16
C ARG A 236 6.33 -7.55 -9.39
N GLU A 237 7.23 -8.19 -10.11
CA GLU A 237 6.88 -8.92 -11.31
C GLU A 237 7.45 -10.34 -11.33
N ASN A 238 6.72 -11.27 -11.96
CA ASN A 238 7.17 -12.61 -12.32
C ASN A 238 7.77 -13.43 -11.17
N ASP A 239 7.30 -13.18 -9.94
CA ASP A 239 7.66 -13.97 -8.79
C ASP A 239 6.53 -14.92 -8.37
N HIS A 240 6.63 -15.49 -7.18
CA HIS A 240 5.62 -16.39 -6.65
C HIS A 240 4.26 -15.71 -6.49
N ASP A 241 4.23 -14.50 -5.92
CA ASP A 241 3.00 -13.78 -5.56
C ASP A 241 2.50 -12.85 -6.67
N HIS A 242 3.35 -12.53 -7.67
CA HIS A 242 3.07 -11.55 -8.71
C HIS A 242 3.25 -12.12 -10.12
N ASN A 243 2.41 -11.69 -11.05
CA ASN A 243 2.56 -11.97 -12.47
C ASN A 243 3.44 -10.90 -13.14
N HIS A 244 3.25 -10.67 -14.45
CA HIS A 244 4.00 -9.65 -15.19
C HIS A 244 3.47 -8.23 -15.02
N VAL A 245 2.31 -8.04 -14.37
CA VAL A 245 1.63 -6.75 -14.28
C VAL A 245 2.25 -5.94 -13.14
N ASN A 246 3.17 -5.04 -13.46
CA ASN A 246 3.85 -4.18 -12.49
C ASN A 246 3.81 -2.69 -12.85
N THR A 247 3.24 -2.35 -14.02
CA THR A 247 3.07 -0.97 -14.48
C THR A 247 1.61 -0.63 -14.73
N ARG A 248 1.29 0.66 -14.74
CA ARG A 248 -0.04 1.18 -15.08
C ARG A 248 -0.49 0.74 -16.48
N ALA A 249 0.42 0.77 -17.44
CA ALA A 249 0.12 0.36 -18.82
C ALA A 249 -0.31 -1.12 -18.88
N GLU A 250 0.43 -1.98 -18.22
CA GLU A 250 0.11 -3.41 -18.14
C GLU A 250 -1.18 -3.68 -17.35
N LEU A 251 -1.43 -2.92 -16.26
CA LEU A 251 -2.68 -3.03 -15.52
C LEU A 251 -3.89 -2.67 -16.40
N ILE A 252 -3.81 -1.59 -17.17
CA ILE A 252 -4.88 -1.16 -18.08
C ILE A 252 -5.15 -2.23 -19.14
N GLU A 253 -4.10 -2.87 -19.66
CA GLU A 253 -4.23 -3.93 -20.68
C GLU A 253 -4.78 -5.23 -20.06
N TYR A 254 -4.28 -5.62 -18.89
CA TYR A 254 -4.55 -6.92 -18.28
C TYR A 254 -5.90 -6.94 -17.53
N ASP A 255 -6.18 -5.92 -16.73
CA ASP A 255 -7.40 -5.81 -15.93
C ASP A 255 -7.94 -4.37 -15.97
N PRO A 256 -8.61 -3.99 -17.07
CA PRO A 256 -9.14 -2.63 -17.23
C PRO A 256 -10.16 -2.25 -16.16
N ALA A 257 -10.89 -3.22 -15.60
CA ALA A 257 -11.86 -2.95 -14.53
C ALA A 257 -11.14 -2.49 -13.24
N LEU A 258 -10.05 -3.15 -12.85
CA LEU A 258 -9.23 -2.75 -11.72
C LEU A 258 -8.54 -1.40 -11.98
N ALA A 259 -8.05 -1.19 -13.19
CA ALA A 259 -7.47 0.09 -13.59
C ALA A 259 -8.47 1.25 -13.48
N ASP A 260 -9.75 1.02 -13.79
CA ASP A 260 -10.81 2.02 -13.64
C ASP A 260 -11.08 2.37 -12.17
N PHE A 261 -11.03 1.41 -11.24
CA PHE A 261 -11.06 1.69 -9.79
C PHE A 261 -9.87 2.53 -9.34
N CYS A 262 -8.67 2.22 -9.82
CA CYS A 262 -7.48 3.03 -9.53
C CYS A 262 -7.63 4.46 -10.08
N ARG A 263 -8.13 4.60 -11.30
CA ARG A 263 -8.39 5.91 -11.91
C ARG A 263 -9.46 6.70 -11.17
N GLU A 264 -10.53 6.06 -10.70
CA GLU A 264 -11.57 6.67 -9.89
C GLU A 264 -11.01 7.27 -8.59
N VAL A 265 -10.08 6.57 -7.96
CA VAL A 265 -9.50 7.00 -6.68
C VAL A 265 -8.35 7.99 -6.87
N PHE A 266 -7.42 7.75 -7.78
CA PHE A 266 -6.18 8.52 -7.90
C PHE A 266 -6.16 9.49 -9.07
N GLY A 267 -7.10 9.37 -10.02
CA GLY A 267 -7.09 10.13 -11.26
C GLY A 267 -5.92 9.74 -12.17
N ASP A 268 -5.75 10.50 -13.24
CA ASP A 268 -4.61 10.35 -14.17
C ASP A 268 -3.37 11.09 -13.63
N THR A 269 -2.97 10.72 -12.41
CA THR A 269 -1.78 11.28 -11.78
C THR A 269 -0.52 10.97 -12.58
N GLN A 270 0.44 11.91 -12.57
CA GLN A 270 1.76 11.73 -13.19
C GLN A 270 2.76 11.04 -12.24
N LEU A 271 2.34 10.74 -11.01
CA LEU A 271 3.21 10.02 -10.08
C LEU A 271 3.53 8.63 -10.65
N THR A 272 4.82 8.40 -10.83
CA THR A 272 5.43 7.10 -11.05
C THR A 272 6.43 6.89 -9.92
N TYR A 273 6.31 5.81 -9.20
CA TYR A 273 7.24 5.53 -8.11
C TYR A 273 8.65 5.28 -8.66
N THR A 274 9.63 5.86 -8.00
CA THR A 274 11.05 5.57 -8.23
C THR A 274 11.74 5.38 -6.89
N LYS A 275 12.79 4.53 -6.86
CA LYS A 275 13.50 4.26 -5.61
C LYS A 275 14.12 5.54 -5.05
N PRO A 276 13.99 5.79 -3.73
CA PRO A 276 14.48 7.02 -3.10
C PRO A 276 15.96 7.28 -3.37
N VAL A 277 16.78 6.24 -3.40
CA VAL A 277 18.22 6.34 -3.69
C VAL A 277 18.54 6.85 -5.10
N THR A 278 17.57 6.89 -6.01
CA THR A 278 17.72 7.42 -7.37
C THR A 278 17.28 8.89 -7.50
N ARG A 279 16.73 9.50 -6.45
CA ARG A 279 16.22 10.87 -6.46
C ARG A 279 16.52 11.62 -5.17
N LEU A 280 17.81 11.71 -4.82
CA LEU A 280 18.30 12.38 -3.61
C LEU A 280 18.22 13.90 -3.72
N LYS A 281 17.01 14.44 -3.90
CA LYS A 281 16.69 15.85 -4.03
C LYS A 281 15.41 16.18 -3.27
N ASP A 282 15.00 17.43 -3.27
CA ASP A 282 13.77 17.93 -2.66
C ASP A 282 13.68 17.48 -1.19
N HIS A 283 12.66 16.72 -0.81
CA HIS A 283 12.45 16.22 0.55
C HIS A 283 13.51 15.21 1.01
N LEU A 284 14.28 14.60 0.11
CA LEU A 284 15.43 13.73 0.39
C LEU A 284 16.78 14.43 0.25
N SER A 285 16.79 15.76 0.03
CA SER A 285 18.04 16.51 -0.03
C SER A 285 18.84 16.37 1.26
N GLY A 286 20.11 15.96 1.13
CA GLY A 286 21.00 15.70 2.26
C GLY A 286 20.90 14.28 2.85
N TYR A 287 20.01 13.42 2.37
CA TYR A 287 20.06 12.00 2.72
C TYR A 287 21.28 11.33 2.08
N ASP A 288 22.07 10.64 2.90
CA ASP A 288 23.22 9.86 2.44
C ASP A 288 22.95 8.35 2.63
N PRO A 289 22.62 7.61 1.57
CA PRO A 289 22.38 6.16 1.65
C PRO A 289 23.57 5.36 2.18
N ALA A 290 24.80 5.87 2.04
CA ALA A 290 25.99 5.19 2.53
C ALA A 290 26.08 5.19 4.08
N GLN A 291 25.37 6.09 4.74
CA GLN A 291 25.28 6.15 6.20
C GLN A 291 24.02 5.44 6.74
N ALA A 292 23.19 4.89 5.85
CA ALA A 292 21.96 4.22 6.27
C ALA A 292 22.28 2.91 7.03
N PRO A 293 21.47 2.58 8.03
CA PRO A 293 21.56 1.27 8.67
C PRO A 293 21.30 0.14 7.68
N LYS A 294 21.80 -1.04 8.00
CA LYS A 294 21.42 -2.26 7.31
C LYS A 294 20.22 -2.91 8.05
N PHE A 295 19.18 -3.28 7.31
CA PHE A 295 18.11 -4.09 7.87
C PHE A 295 18.56 -5.54 8.05
N VAL A 296 18.35 -6.09 9.23
CA VAL A 296 18.64 -7.49 9.56
C VAL A 296 17.53 -8.05 10.43
N TRP A 297 16.97 -9.19 10.03
CA TRP A 297 16.02 -9.90 10.88
C TRP A 297 16.70 -10.38 12.16
N PRO A 298 16.17 -10.05 13.36
CA PRO A 298 16.77 -10.50 14.62
C PRO A 298 16.64 -12.01 14.78
N GLU A 299 17.57 -12.62 15.48
CA GLU A 299 17.67 -14.08 15.65
C GLU A 299 16.35 -14.69 16.17
N ARG A 300 15.66 -14.00 17.10
CA ARG A 300 14.36 -14.46 17.64
C ARG A 300 13.29 -14.72 16.55
N LEU A 301 13.37 -14.03 15.41
CA LEU A 301 12.39 -14.15 14.33
C LEU A 301 12.77 -15.20 13.28
N HIS A 302 14.00 -15.73 13.30
CA HIS A 302 14.45 -16.65 12.25
C HIS A 302 13.60 -17.93 12.20
N GLU A 303 13.21 -18.48 13.37
CA GLU A 303 12.36 -19.69 13.40
C GLU A 303 10.95 -19.38 12.89
N ALA A 304 10.35 -18.29 13.31
CA ALA A 304 9.03 -17.87 12.83
C ALA A 304 9.04 -17.67 11.29
N LYS A 305 10.06 -16.99 10.75
CA LYS A 305 10.22 -16.83 9.29
C LYS A 305 10.37 -18.18 8.57
N ARG A 306 11.15 -19.12 9.13
CA ARG A 306 11.28 -20.47 8.53
C ARG A 306 9.95 -21.22 8.51
N GLN A 307 9.17 -21.14 9.60
CA GLN A 307 7.85 -21.80 9.66
C GLN A 307 6.84 -21.16 8.71
N ILE A 308 6.74 -19.82 8.66
CA ILE A 308 5.88 -19.09 7.74
C ILE A 308 6.23 -19.47 6.30
N ARG A 309 7.50 -19.48 5.94
CA ARG A 309 7.97 -19.87 4.60
C ARG A 309 7.59 -21.31 4.27
N ARG A 310 7.89 -22.29 5.14
CA ARG A 310 7.52 -23.71 4.92
C ARG A 310 6.02 -23.89 4.73
N HIS A 311 5.23 -23.17 5.50
CA HIS A 311 3.77 -23.20 5.35
C HIS A 311 3.30 -22.62 4.01
N ALA A 312 3.89 -21.52 3.55
CA ALA A 312 3.62 -20.94 2.24
C ALA A 312 4.04 -21.91 1.10
N GLU A 313 5.18 -22.56 1.21
CA GLU A 313 5.66 -23.60 0.26
C GLU A 313 4.70 -24.80 0.21
N ALA A 314 4.25 -25.30 1.35
CA ALA A 314 3.30 -26.41 1.44
C ALA A 314 1.94 -26.10 0.81
N ARG A 315 1.54 -24.84 0.80
CA ARG A 315 0.33 -24.35 0.12
C ARG A 315 0.55 -23.95 -1.34
N GLY A 316 1.75 -24.18 -1.88
CA GLY A 316 2.11 -23.82 -3.25
C GLY A 316 2.22 -22.32 -3.49
N ARG A 317 2.33 -21.51 -2.42
CA ARG A 317 2.48 -20.05 -2.50
C ARG A 317 3.93 -19.59 -2.69
N VAL A 318 4.92 -20.46 -2.44
CA VAL A 318 6.35 -20.20 -2.67
C VAL A 318 6.97 -21.46 -3.25
N LYS A 319 7.87 -21.36 -4.23
CA LYS A 319 8.66 -22.51 -4.67
C LYS A 319 9.69 -22.86 -3.61
N ALA A 320 9.85 -24.16 -3.28
CA ALA A 320 10.96 -24.61 -2.47
C ALA A 320 12.29 -24.19 -3.11
N ASP A 321 13.22 -23.63 -2.32
CA ASP A 321 14.56 -23.33 -2.81
C ASP A 321 15.17 -24.59 -3.41
N GLN A 322 15.51 -24.57 -4.69
CA GLN A 322 16.45 -25.56 -5.21
C GLN A 322 17.77 -25.32 -4.48
N PRO A 323 18.38 -26.38 -3.90
CA PRO A 323 19.70 -26.23 -3.34
C PRO A 323 20.61 -25.66 -4.43
N ALA A 324 21.38 -24.63 -4.10
CA ALA A 324 22.33 -24.03 -5.01
C ALA A 324 23.16 -25.15 -5.64
N THR A 325 22.91 -25.43 -6.91
CA THR A 325 23.70 -26.42 -7.66
C THR A 325 25.13 -25.91 -7.65
N GLY A 326 26.02 -26.66 -6.99
CA GLY A 326 27.40 -26.31 -6.76
C GLY A 326 28.07 -25.81 -8.04
N ALA A 327 28.84 -24.77 -7.88
CA ALA A 327 29.74 -24.30 -8.93
C ALA A 327 30.59 -25.49 -9.44
N PRO A 328 30.79 -25.63 -10.77
CA PRO A 328 31.64 -26.68 -11.29
C PRO A 328 33.06 -26.48 -10.73
N ALA A 329 33.60 -27.53 -10.12
CA ALA A 329 34.99 -27.59 -9.70
C ALA A 329 35.86 -27.22 -10.91
N LYS A 330 36.68 -26.18 -10.77
CA LYS A 330 37.74 -25.89 -11.73
C LYS A 330 38.69 -27.07 -11.70
N GLY A 331 38.61 -27.92 -12.74
CA GLY A 331 39.58 -28.92 -13.01
C GLY A 331 40.96 -28.30 -13.32
N THR A 332 41.94 -28.87 -12.74
CA THR A 332 43.39 -28.60 -12.85
C THR A 332 43.88 -28.53 -14.27
#